data_afffe0433663cf74f0f841d7377e23e6
#
_entry.id   afffe0433663cf74f0f841d7377e23e6
#
_cell.length_a   1.000
_cell.length_b   1.000
_cell.length_c   1.000
_cell.angle_alpha   90.00
_cell.angle_beta   90.00
_cell.angle_gamma   90.00
#
_symmetry.space_group_name_H-M   'P 1'
#
loop_
_entity.id
_entity.type
_entity.pdbx_description
1 polymer ?
#
loop_
_entity_poly.entity_id
_entity_poly.type
_entity_poly.pdbx_seq_one_letter_code
_entity_poly.pdbx_strand_id
1 'polypeptide(L)'
;RAASGFEVDIIIFEPYSREVKYAIEVKSCEEVQNRHLKGIRAFREEHPQCHYICISHDKSPRMTDDGIEIWPVDEFLKQLWSGRFF
;
A
#
# COMPACT_ATOMS: atom_id res chain seq x y z
N ARG A 1 2.67 -14.09 -0.99
CA ARG A 1 2.16 -13.76 -2.33
C ARG A 1 0.82 -14.42 -2.57
N ALA A 2 -0.10 -13.69 -3.13
CA ALA A 2 -1.43 -14.22 -3.42
C ALA A 2 -1.38 -15.22 -4.57
N ALA A 3 -2.15 -16.30 -4.46
CA ALA A 3 -2.21 -17.34 -5.50
C ALA A 3 -2.74 -16.81 -6.83
N SER A 4 -3.51 -15.73 -6.80
CA SER A 4 -4.05 -15.07 -7.98
C SER A 4 -3.04 -14.21 -8.73
N GLY A 5 -1.80 -14.16 -8.27
CA GLY A 5 -0.78 -13.33 -8.87
C GLY A 5 -0.74 -11.90 -8.37
N PHE A 6 -1.52 -11.57 -7.37
CA PHE A 6 -1.46 -10.25 -6.75
C PHE A 6 -0.15 -10.14 -5.99
N GLU A 7 0.47 -8.96 -6.04
CA GLU A 7 1.73 -8.71 -5.38
C GLU A 7 1.58 -7.63 -4.33
N VAL A 8 1.00 -8.02 -3.20
CA VAL A 8 0.87 -7.13 -2.05
C VAL A 8 1.74 -7.71 -0.95
N ASP A 9 2.76 -6.95 -0.55
CA ASP A 9 3.80 -7.45 0.35
C ASP A 9 3.36 -7.52 1.81
N ILE A 10 2.56 -6.56 2.25
CA ILE A 10 2.15 -6.48 3.64
C ILE A 10 0.65 -6.23 3.69
N ILE A 11 -0.05 -7.03 4.49
CA ILE A 11 -1.47 -6.85 4.72
C ILE A 11 -1.70 -6.68 6.21
N ILE A 12 -2.37 -5.60 6.59
CA ILE A 12 -2.71 -5.34 7.99
C ILE A 12 -4.21 -5.48 8.14
N PHE A 13 -4.63 -6.33 9.07
CA PHE A 13 -6.02 -6.65 9.31
C PHE A 13 -6.58 -5.84 10.48
N GLU A 14 -7.87 -5.57 10.43
CA GLU A 14 -8.58 -5.05 11.57
C GLU A 14 -8.62 -6.12 12.66
N PRO A 15 -8.19 -5.83 13.91
CA PRO A 15 -8.04 -6.86 14.94
C PRO A 15 -9.31 -7.65 15.27
N TYR A 16 -10.47 -7.02 15.22
CA TYR A 16 -11.71 -7.67 15.65
C TYR A 16 -12.51 -8.26 14.50
N SER A 17 -12.61 -7.55 13.38
CA SER A 17 -13.41 -8.01 12.24
C SER A 17 -12.63 -8.89 11.28
N ARG A 18 -11.30 -8.84 11.33
CA ARG A 18 -10.40 -9.52 10.41
C ARG A 18 -10.53 -9.04 8.98
N GLU A 19 -11.12 -7.89 8.78
CA GLU A 19 -11.15 -7.28 7.46
C GLU A 19 -9.79 -6.63 7.17
N VAL A 20 -9.44 -6.57 5.90
CA VAL A 20 -8.18 -5.94 5.49
C VAL A 20 -8.29 -4.44 5.73
N LYS A 21 -7.38 -3.89 6.50
CA LYS A 21 -7.34 -2.47 6.82
C LYS A 21 -6.35 -1.72 5.94
N TYR A 22 -5.18 -2.31 5.71
CA TYR A 22 -4.13 -1.73 4.87
C TYR A 22 -3.55 -2.79 3.96
N ALA A 23 -3.32 -2.42 2.70
CA ALA A 23 -2.59 -3.23 1.75
C ALA A 23 -1.38 -2.41 1.30
N ILE A 24 -0.19 -2.91 1.56
CA ILE A 24 1.05 -2.16 1.36
C ILE A 24 1.96 -2.95 0.42
N GLU A 25 2.42 -2.29 -0.64
CA GLU A 25 3.38 -2.87 -1.55
C GLU A 25 4.66 -2.07 -1.53
N VAL A 26 5.81 -2.76 -1.56
CA VAL A 26 7.12 -2.12 -1.57
C VAL A 26 7.70 -2.25 -2.97
N LYS A 27 8.06 -1.13 -3.58
CA LYS A 27 8.69 -1.09 -4.89
C LYS A 27 10.04 -0.41 -4.81
N SER A 28 11.02 -1.03 -5.42
CA SER A 28 12.39 -0.52 -5.44
C SER A 28 12.59 0.36 -6.68
N CYS A 29 11.89 1.47 -6.73
CA CYS A 29 11.97 2.41 -7.84
C CYS A 29 11.98 3.84 -7.31
N GLU A 30 12.57 4.74 -8.08
CA GLU A 30 12.68 6.14 -7.67
C GLU A 30 11.41 6.94 -7.86
N GLU A 31 10.56 6.50 -8.79
CA GLU A 31 9.26 7.12 -9.03
C GLU A 31 8.25 6.06 -9.42
N VAL A 32 7.22 5.91 -8.63
CA VAL A 32 6.15 4.95 -8.90
C VAL A 32 5.32 5.42 -10.08
N GLN A 33 5.09 4.53 -11.04
CA GLN A 33 4.26 4.77 -12.20
C GLN A 33 3.07 3.80 -12.20
N ASN A 34 2.11 4.05 -13.07
CA ASN A 34 0.91 3.21 -13.13
C ASN A 34 1.20 1.72 -13.27
N ARG A 35 2.21 1.36 -14.05
CA ARG A 35 2.57 -0.05 -14.24
C ARG A 35 3.01 -0.73 -12.95
N HIS A 36 3.50 0.03 -11.97
CA HIS A 36 3.93 -0.50 -10.68
C HIS A 36 2.75 -0.80 -9.75
N LEU A 37 1.58 -0.29 -10.06
CA LEU A 37 0.41 -0.37 -9.18
C LEU A 37 -0.60 -1.42 -9.59
N LYS A 38 -0.30 -2.24 -10.58
CA LYS A 38 -1.23 -3.26 -11.07
C LYS A 38 -1.65 -4.25 -9.99
N GLY A 39 -0.68 -4.71 -9.17
CA GLY A 39 -0.97 -5.65 -8.09
C GLY A 39 -1.90 -5.09 -7.05
N ILE A 40 -1.64 -3.86 -6.61
CA ILE A 40 -2.49 -3.18 -5.64
C ILE A 40 -3.90 -2.95 -6.21
N ARG A 41 -3.98 -2.54 -7.47
CA ARG A 41 -5.28 -2.28 -8.09
C ARG A 41 -6.10 -3.55 -8.27
N ALA A 42 -5.45 -4.66 -8.57
CA ALA A 42 -6.13 -5.95 -8.64
C ALA A 42 -6.64 -6.38 -7.27
N PHE A 43 -5.81 -6.20 -6.24
CA PHE A 43 -6.18 -6.51 -4.87
C PHE A 43 -7.38 -5.67 -4.42
N ARG A 44 -7.42 -4.40 -4.82
CA ARG A 44 -8.49 -3.48 -4.44
C ARG A 44 -9.86 -3.93 -4.95
N GLU A 45 -9.91 -4.62 -6.06
CA GLU A 45 -11.18 -5.13 -6.59
C GLU A 45 -11.84 -6.10 -5.60
N GLU A 46 -11.03 -6.83 -4.85
CA GLU A 46 -11.55 -7.78 -3.85
C GLU A 46 -11.68 -7.16 -2.46
N HIS A 47 -10.95 -6.08 -2.18
CA HIS A 47 -10.93 -5.43 -0.87
C HIS A 47 -11.07 -3.92 -1.00
N PRO A 48 -12.22 -3.42 -1.49
CA PRO A 48 -12.35 -1.99 -1.80
C PRO A 48 -12.42 -1.07 -0.58
N GLN A 49 -12.53 -1.64 0.62
CA GLN A 49 -12.70 -0.87 1.85
C GLN A 49 -11.39 -0.56 2.56
N CYS A 50 -10.25 -1.04 2.06
CA CYS A 50 -9.00 -0.83 2.77
C CYS A 50 -8.21 0.34 2.19
N HIS A 51 -7.15 0.73 2.91
CA HIS A 51 -6.22 1.76 2.46
C HIS A 51 -5.09 1.10 1.66
N TYR A 52 -4.69 1.74 0.59
CA TYR A 52 -3.65 1.21 -0.32
C TYR A 52 -2.46 2.12 -0.30
N ILE A 53 -1.30 1.55 -0.01
CA ILE A 53 -0.05 2.29 0.13
C ILE A 53 1.04 1.60 -0.69
N CYS A 54 1.77 2.37 -1.47
CA CYS A 54 2.95 1.89 -2.19
C CYS A 54 4.16 2.62 -1.63
N ILE A 55 5.12 1.86 -1.12
CA ILE A 55 6.36 2.41 -0.57
C ILE A 55 7.44 2.33 -1.64
N SER A 56 8.17 3.41 -1.84
CA SER A 56 9.17 3.51 -2.90
C SER A 56 10.29 4.46 -2.51
N HIS A 57 11.11 4.80 -3.48
CA HIS A 57 12.14 5.83 -3.33
C HIS A 57 11.69 7.17 -3.93
N ASP A 58 10.37 7.39 -4.01
CA ASP A 58 9.84 8.70 -4.40
C ASP A 58 10.37 9.78 -3.44
N LYS A 59 10.48 11.00 -3.94
CA LYS A 59 11.07 12.09 -3.15
C LYS A 59 10.15 12.62 -2.07
N SER A 60 8.85 12.54 -2.28
CA SER A 60 7.87 13.05 -1.34
C SER A 60 6.59 12.24 -1.40
N PRO A 61 5.78 12.28 -0.34
CA PRO A 61 4.48 11.60 -0.34
C PRO A 61 3.55 12.20 -1.37
N ARG A 62 2.76 11.35 -2.01
CA ARG A 62 1.72 11.78 -2.95
C ARG A 62 0.61 10.74 -3.01
N MET A 63 -0.44 11.06 -3.72
CA MET A 63 -1.56 10.15 -3.88
C MET A 63 -1.97 10.12 -5.35
N THR A 64 -2.33 8.95 -5.85
CA THR A 64 -2.86 8.82 -7.20
C THR A 64 -4.29 9.33 -7.27
N ASP A 65 -4.78 9.56 -8.47
CA ASP A 65 -6.16 10.02 -8.67
C ASP A 65 -7.18 9.04 -8.10
N ASP A 66 -6.85 7.77 -8.10
CA ASP A 66 -7.75 6.72 -7.60
C ASP A 66 -7.47 6.35 -6.13
N GLY A 67 -6.72 7.17 -5.41
CA GLY A 67 -6.61 7.06 -3.96
C GLY A 67 -5.54 6.15 -3.40
N ILE A 68 -4.56 5.77 -4.20
CA ILE A 68 -3.41 4.99 -3.70
C ILE A 68 -2.36 5.96 -3.18
N GLU A 69 -1.98 5.82 -1.92
CA GLU A 69 -0.93 6.64 -1.32
C GLU A 69 0.44 6.10 -1.71
N ILE A 70 1.31 6.99 -2.14
CA ILE A 70 2.68 6.63 -2.53
C ILE A 70 3.62 7.36 -1.59
N TRP A 71 4.42 6.60 -0.83
CA TRP A 71 5.27 7.15 0.22
C TRP A 71 6.73 6.80 0.03
N PRO A 72 7.65 7.75 0.29
CA PRO A 72 9.04 7.40 0.53
C PRO A 72 9.16 6.51 1.77
N VAL A 73 10.25 5.78 1.88
CA VAL A 73 10.49 4.89 3.03
C VAL A 73 10.44 5.66 4.35
N ASP A 74 11.04 6.84 4.40
CA ASP A 74 11.05 7.65 5.62
C ASP A 74 9.64 8.08 6.04
N GLU A 75 8.76 8.36 5.10
CA GLU A 75 7.37 8.67 5.43
C GLU A 75 6.66 7.44 6.00
N PHE A 76 6.93 6.26 5.46
CA PHE A 76 6.38 5.02 6.00
C PHE A 76 6.83 4.82 7.44
N LEU A 77 8.10 4.99 7.72
CA LEU A 77 8.63 4.83 9.08
C LEU A 77 8.01 5.84 10.04
N LYS A 78 7.84 7.07 9.60
CA LYS A 78 7.19 8.11 10.38
C LYS A 78 5.75 7.73 10.75
N GLN A 79 4.99 7.23 9.78
CA GLN A 79 3.62 6.80 10.02
C GLN A 79 3.56 5.58 10.93
N LEU A 80 4.51 4.66 10.78
CA LEU A 80 4.60 3.48 11.62
C LEU A 80 4.85 3.87 13.08
N TRP A 81 5.78 4.77 13.33
CA TRP A 81 6.10 5.24 14.68
C TRP A 81 4.99 6.08 15.28
N SER A 82 4.13 6.68 14.48
CA SER A 82 3.01 7.46 14.99
C SER A 82 1.88 6.60 15.53
N GLY A 83 1.93 5.28 15.32
CA GLY A 83 0.90 4.37 15.76
C GLY A 83 -0.28 4.26 14.81
N ARG A 84 -0.18 4.80 13.60
CA ARG A 84 -1.28 4.79 12.63
C ARG A 84 -1.77 3.38 12.29
N PHE A 85 -0.86 2.41 12.23
CA PHE A 85 -1.19 1.05 11.80
C PHE A 85 -1.63 0.15 12.95
N PHE A 86 -1.31 0.51 14.14
CA PHE A 86 -1.57 -0.30 15.32
C PHE A 86 -2.10 0.58 16.45
#